data_753a8f5dc446f58abc51f8644838cdbb
#
_entry.id   753a8f5dc446f58abc51f8644838cdbb
#
_cell.length_a   1.000
_cell.length_b   1.000
_cell.length_c   1.000
_cell.angle_alpha   90.00
_cell.angle_beta   90.00
_cell.angle_gamma   90.00
#
_symmetry.space_group_name_H-M   'P 1'
#
loop_
_entity.id
_entity.type
_entity.pdbx_description
1 polymer ?
#
loop_
_entity_poly.entity_id
_entity_poly.type
_entity_poly.pdbx_seq_one_letter_code
_entity_poly.pdbx_strand_id
1 'polypeptide(L)'
;MKSMTETPNRSPETTRERILDAALSIFSNKGYHDTRLDEIVAESETSKGSIYFHFPNKERLFLALVEKFADLVERRVTEAIEQHTSPMAKVEAALEACLEAFSRYRRPAKVMLVQATGLGTVFEEKRLEINERFARLIRIYLDEAVAAGEIEAVDTDVIAYAWMGSIYHLTIRWVYSGEPEPARIVSTLVPMLLRSVNYKKD
;
A
#
# COMPACT_ATOMS: atom_id res chain seq x y z
N MET A 1 40.99 34.69 3.55
CA MET A 1 39.70 34.40 4.14
C MET A 1 39.03 33.34 3.28
N LYS A 2 39.05 32.06 3.70
CA LYS A 2 38.33 30.97 3.02
C LYS A 2 36.91 30.94 3.59
N SER A 3 35.94 31.20 2.73
CA SER A 3 34.52 31.02 3.05
C SER A 3 34.27 29.54 3.29
N MET A 4 33.98 29.17 4.54
CA MET A 4 33.42 27.89 4.89
C MET A 4 31.96 27.89 4.41
N THR A 5 31.67 27.19 3.33
CA THR A 5 30.31 26.85 2.94
C THR A 5 29.78 25.87 3.96
N GLU A 6 28.90 26.35 4.86
CA GLU A 6 28.11 25.52 5.75
C GLU A 6 27.25 24.58 4.91
N THR A 7 27.54 23.30 4.98
CA THR A 7 26.66 22.25 4.47
C THR A 7 25.38 22.32 5.33
N PRO A 8 24.17 22.46 4.75
CA PRO A 8 22.95 22.50 5.56
C PRO A 8 22.82 21.23 6.35
N ASN A 9 22.70 21.37 7.67
CA ASN A 9 22.48 20.28 8.62
C ASN A 9 21.09 19.67 8.34
N ARG A 10 21.05 18.67 7.44
CA ARG A 10 19.82 17.98 7.06
C ARG A 10 19.47 16.99 8.16
N SER A 11 18.24 17.07 8.69
CA SER A 11 17.77 16.16 9.74
C SER A 11 17.87 14.70 9.28
N PRO A 12 18.12 13.74 10.21
CA PRO A 12 18.12 12.30 9.87
C PRO A 12 16.83 11.84 9.20
N GLU A 13 15.68 12.42 9.55
CA GLU A 13 14.37 12.13 8.96
C GLU A 13 14.34 12.46 7.47
N THR A 14 14.82 13.65 7.08
CA THR A 14 14.90 14.05 5.66
C THR A 14 15.88 13.18 4.86
N THR A 15 16.94 12.69 5.48
CA THR A 15 17.89 11.78 4.83
C THR A 15 17.27 10.41 4.61
N ARG A 16 16.57 9.86 5.60
CA ARG A 16 15.83 8.58 5.48
C ARG A 16 14.79 8.63 4.37
N GLU A 17 14.01 9.71 4.28
CA GLU A 17 13.00 9.90 3.22
C GLU A 17 13.64 9.94 1.82
N ARG A 18 14.74 10.69 1.64
CA ARG A 18 15.48 10.73 0.38
C ARG A 18 15.99 9.35 -0.07
N ILE A 19 16.49 8.55 0.87
CA ILE A 19 16.92 7.18 0.58
C ILE A 19 15.73 6.32 0.15
N LEU A 20 14.57 6.44 0.82
CA LEU A 20 13.35 5.71 0.45
C LEU A 20 12.84 6.13 -0.93
N ASP A 21 12.83 7.41 -1.25
CA ASP A 21 12.35 7.90 -2.54
C ASP A 21 13.26 7.45 -3.70
N ALA A 22 14.59 7.51 -3.52
CA ALA A 22 15.57 6.98 -4.47
C ALA A 22 15.41 5.45 -4.64
N ALA A 23 15.26 4.73 -3.53
CA ALA A 23 15.04 3.28 -3.56
C ALA A 23 13.74 2.92 -4.28
N LEU A 24 12.65 3.65 -4.04
CA LEU A 24 11.38 3.46 -4.76
C LEU A 24 11.55 3.66 -6.27
N SER A 25 12.26 4.71 -6.69
CA SER A 25 12.55 4.98 -8.10
C SER A 25 13.28 3.80 -8.74
N ILE A 26 14.35 3.32 -8.12
CA ILE A 26 15.18 2.25 -8.69
C ILE A 26 14.47 0.90 -8.63
N PHE A 27 13.89 0.50 -7.50
CA PHE A 27 13.17 -0.77 -7.39
C PHE A 27 11.98 -0.85 -8.35
N SER A 28 11.20 0.23 -8.50
CA SER A 28 10.04 0.22 -9.41
C SER A 28 10.42 0.02 -10.88
N ASN A 29 11.65 0.40 -11.26
CA ASN A 29 12.14 0.29 -12.63
C ASN A 29 12.87 -1.03 -12.88
N LYS A 30 13.81 -1.41 -12.00
CA LYS A 30 14.72 -2.56 -12.20
C LYS A 30 14.25 -3.83 -11.47
N GLY A 31 13.41 -3.70 -10.42
CA GLY A 31 13.09 -4.80 -9.53
C GLY A 31 14.09 -4.96 -8.37
N TYR A 32 13.75 -5.85 -7.44
CA TYR A 32 14.55 -6.07 -6.24
C TYR A 32 15.93 -6.68 -6.55
N HIS A 33 15.97 -7.75 -7.35
CA HIS A 33 17.20 -8.51 -7.58
C HIS A 33 18.27 -7.70 -8.30
N ASP A 34 17.89 -6.98 -9.36
CA ASP A 34 18.78 -6.24 -10.22
C ASP A 34 19.20 -4.88 -9.66
N THR A 35 18.63 -4.47 -8.51
CA THR A 35 19.00 -3.22 -7.83
C THR A 35 20.22 -3.41 -6.95
N ARG A 36 21.21 -2.52 -7.08
CA ARG A 36 22.39 -2.42 -6.22
C ARG A 36 22.26 -1.24 -5.27
N LEU A 37 22.72 -1.39 -4.01
CA LEU A 37 22.69 -0.30 -3.03
C LEU A 37 23.51 0.92 -3.47
N ASP A 38 24.61 0.71 -4.21
CA ASP A 38 25.45 1.82 -4.73
C ASP A 38 24.67 2.72 -5.71
N GLU A 39 23.69 2.19 -6.45
CA GLU A 39 22.81 2.98 -7.32
C GLU A 39 21.86 3.85 -6.47
N ILE A 40 21.36 3.31 -5.36
CA ILE A 40 20.52 4.08 -4.42
C ILE A 40 21.33 5.16 -3.71
N VAL A 41 22.60 4.89 -3.37
CA VAL A 41 23.55 5.90 -2.86
C VAL A 41 23.65 7.08 -3.82
N ALA A 42 23.90 6.79 -5.10
CA ALA A 42 24.04 7.82 -6.14
C ALA A 42 22.73 8.61 -6.33
N GLU A 43 21.62 7.93 -6.48
CA GLU A 43 20.29 8.55 -6.71
C GLU A 43 19.81 9.38 -5.52
N SER A 44 20.06 8.93 -4.27
CA SER A 44 19.68 9.64 -3.06
C SER A 44 20.60 10.81 -2.72
N GLU A 45 21.73 10.98 -3.43
CA GLU A 45 22.79 11.94 -3.10
C GLU A 45 23.21 11.86 -1.61
N THR A 46 23.30 10.64 -1.07
CA THR A 46 23.74 10.37 0.30
C THR A 46 25.07 9.61 0.30
N SER A 47 25.68 9.47 1.47
CA SER A 47 26.83 8.60 1.61
C SER A 47 26.43 7.14 1.80
N LYS A 48 27.31 6.21 1.41
CA LYS A 48 27.11 4.78 1.67
C LYS A 48 26.93 4.51 3.17
N GLY A 49 27.69 5.17 4.04
CA GLY A 49 27.56 5.09 5.49
C GLY A 49 26.18 5.55 5.98
N SER A 50 25.61 6.58 5.35
CA SER A 50 24.27 7.07 5.69
C SER A 50 23.19 6.03 5.37
N ILE A 51 23.29 5.34 4.22
CA ILE A 51 22.33 4.27 3.90
C ILE A 51 22.40 3.14 4.91
N TYR A 52 23.60 2.64 5.23
CA TYR A 52 23.76 1.54 6.21
C TYR A 52 23.37 1.94 7.63
N PHE A 53 23.46 3.22 7.99
CA PHE A 53 22.96 3.74 9.28
C PHE A 53 21.43 3.60 9.37
N HIS A 54 20.68 3.92 8.30
CA HIS A 54 19.22 3.84 8.28
C HIS A 54 18.69 2.44 7.94
N PHE A 55 19.39 1.73 7.05
CA PHE A 55 18.97 0.44 6.52
C PHE A 55 20.16 -0.51 6.44
N PRO A 56 20.28 -1.47 7.36
CA PRO A 56 21.44 -2.38 7.46
C PRO A 56 21.74 -3.18 6.19
N ASN A 57 20.71 -3.41 5.35
CA ASN A 57 20.83 -4.13 4.08
C ASN A 57 19.70 -3.75 3.11
N LYS A 58 19.80 -4.25 1.87
CA LYS A 58 18.82 -4.03 0.79
C LYS A 58 17.42 -4.56 1.16
N GLU A 59 17.36 -5.68 1.87
CA GLU A 59 16.11 -6.30 2.31
C GLU A 59 15.34 -5.38 3.26
N ARG A 60 16.01 -4.84 4.30
CA ARG A 60 15.37 -3.91 5.26
C ARG A 60 14.92 -2.61 4.60
N LEU A 61 15.68 -2.12 3.63
CA LEU A 61 15.28 -0.96 2.83
C LEU A 61 14.03 -1.24 2.00
N PHE A 62 13.97 -2.40 1.35
CA PHE A 62 12.80 -2.79 0.54
C PHE A 62 11.56 -3.00 1.41
N LEU A 63 11.69 -3.72 2.53
CA LEU A 63 10.59 -3.91 3.49
C LEU A 63 10.06 -2.58 4.04
N ALA A 64 10.95 -1.62 4.31
CA ALA A 64 10.53 -0.29 4.75
C ALA A 64 9.72 0.47 3.69
N LEU A 65 10.00 0.26 2.39
CA LEU A 65 9.19 0.82 1.31
C LEU A 65 7.79 0.19 1.25
N VAL A 66 7.73 -1.13 1.39
CA VAL A 66 6.46 -1.88 1.41
C VAL A 66 5.60 -1.41 2.58
N GLU A 67 6.19 -1.32 3.78
CA GLU A 67 5.51 -0.84 4.99
C GLU A 67 5.03 0.62 4.84
N LYS A 68 5.91 1.54 4.38
CA LYS A 68 5.56 2.95 4.14
C LYS A 68 4.34 3.08 3.23
N PHE A 69 4.24 2.25 2.21
CA PHE A 69 3.09 2.29 1.30
C PHE A 69 1.84 1.66 1.93
N ALA A 70 1.97 0.57 2.68
CA ALA A 70 0.84 -0.01 3.42
C ALA A 70 0.26 1.00 4.43
N ASP A 71 1.12 1.69 5.19
CA ASP A 71 0.72 2.73 6.13
C ASP A 71 0.05 3.92 5.43
N LEU A 72 0.51 4.29 4.22
CA LEU A 72 -0.14 5.33 3.43
C LEU A 72 -1.55 4.92 3.04
N VAL A 73 -1.75 3.69 2.55
CA VAL A 73 -3.07 3.17 2.16
C VAL A 73 -3.99 3.12 3.37
N GLU A 74 -3.51 2.55 4.49
CA GLU A 74 -4.28 2.46 5.73
C GLU A 74 -4.73 3.83 6.25
N ARG A 75 -3.84 4.82 6.25
CA ARG A 75 -4.19 6.19 6.62
C ARG A 75 -5.26 6.78 5.72
N ARG A 76 -5.15 6.61 4.38
CA ARG A 76 -6.17 7.09 3.43
C ARG A 76 -7.53 6.44 3.64
N VAL A 77 -7.51 5.14 3.90
CA VAL A 77 -8.73 4.39 4.24
C VAL A 77 -9.35 4.89 5.54
N THR A 78 -8.55 5.09 6.58
CA THR A 78 -9.02 5.61 7.87
C THR A 78 -9.62 7.01 7.73
N GLU A 79 -8.92 7.93 7.03
CA GLU A 79 -9.40 9.29 6.76
C GLU A 79 -10.76 9.27 6.02
N ALA A 80 -10.97 8.33 5.09
CA ALA A 80 -12.24 8.19 4.37
C ALA A 80 -13.36 7.63 5.26
N ILE A 81 -13.06 6.61 6.07
CA ILE A 81 -14.02 6.00 7.00
C ILE A 81 -14.57 7.01 8.01
N GLU A 82 -13.72 7.90 8.54
CA GLU A 82 -14.10 8.89 9.54
C GLU A 82 -15.16 9.91 9.06
N GLN A 83 -15.37 10.02 7.74
CA GLN A 83 -16.40 10.90 7.17
C GLN A 83 -17.79 10.29 7.16
N HIS A 84 -17.94 9.03 7.58
CA HIS A 84 -19.20 8.27 7.52
C HIS A 84 -19.61 7.71 8.87
N THR A 85 -20.92 7.57 9.07
CA THR A 85 -21.50 7.01 10.30
C THR A 85 -22.02 5.58 10.13
N SER A 86 -22.66 5.28 8.98
CA SER A 86 -23.16 3.93 8.68
C SER A 86 -21.98 2.97 8.42
N PRO A 87 -21.96 1.78 9.01
CA PRO A 87 -20.95 0.75 8.75
C PRO A 87 -20.75 0.45 7.26
N MET A 88 -21.82 0.28 6.49
CA MET A 88 -21.68 0.00 5.06
C MET A 88 -21.20 1.20 4.24
N ALA A 89 -21.53 2.43 4.63
CA ALA A 89 -20.95 3.62 4.02
C ALA A 89 -19.44 3.73 4.31
N LYS A 90 -18.99 3.33 5.50
CA LYS A 90 -17.56 3.21 5.84
C LYS A 90 -16.86 2.16 4.99
N VAL A 91 -17.49 1.00 4.78
CA VAL A 91 -16.96 -0.06 3.90
C VAL A 91 -16.82 0.44 2.48
N GLU A 92 -17.83 1.09 1.91
CA GLU A 92 -17.79 1.67 0.56
C GLU A 92 -16.64 2.67 0.44
N ALA A 93 -16.56 3.64 1.36
CA ALA A 93 -15.50 4.65 1.38
C ALA A 93 -14.10 4.04 1.52
N ALA A 94 -13.95 2.98 2.32
CA ALA A 94 -12.70 2.26 2.48
C ALA A 94 -12.24 1.59 1.16
N LEU A 95 -13.16 0.94 0.45
CA LEU A 95 -12.88 0.30 -0.82
C LEU A 95 -12.47 1.32 -1.90
N GLU A 96 -13.20 2.43 -2.00
CA GLU A 96 -12.90 3.53 -2.92
C GLU A 96 -11.55 4.16 -2.61
N ALA A 97 -11.28 4.53 -1.35
CA ALA A 97 -10.03 5.13 -0.92
C ALA A 97 -8.82 4.21 -1.15
N CYS A 98 -8.98 2.91 -0.92
CA CYS A 98 -7.96 1.91 -1.20
C CYS A 98 -7.59 1.84 -2.69
N LEU A 99 -8.60 1.72 -3.56
CA LEU A 99 -8.41 1.67 -5.02
C LEU A 99 -7.84 2.99 -5.56
N GLU A 100 -8.29 4.13 -5.03
CA GLU A 100 -7.77 5.45 -5.38
C GLU A 100 -6.29 5.59 -4.96
N ALA A 101 -5.91 5.12 -3.77
CA ALA A 101 -4.52 5.12 -3.32
C ALA A 101 -3.63 4.29 -4.26
N PHE A 102 -4.06 3.09 -4.65
CA PHE A 102 -3.32 2.28 -5.62
C PHE A 102 -3.19 2.98 -6.98
N SER A 103 -4.25 3.61 -7.44
CA SER A 103 -4.25 4.38 -8.69
C SER A 103 -3.26 5.54 -8.67
N ARG A 104 -3.31 6.35 -7.62
CA ARG A 104 -2.47 7.54 -7.46
C ARG A 104 -1.00 7.20 -7.29
N TYR A 105 -0.69 6.11 -6.59
CA TYR A 105 0.66 5.70 -6.22
C TYR A 105 1.09 4.42 -6.96
N ARG A 106 1.01 4.42 -8.30
CA ARG A 106 1.31 3.25 -9.14
C ARG A 106 2.68 2.62 -8.88
N ARG A 107 3.75 3.44 -8.68
CA ARG A 107 5.10 2.92 -8.42
C ARG A 107 5.19 2.16 -7.09
N PRO A 108 4.79 2.74 -5.94
CA PRO A 108 4.70 2.00 -4.68
C PRO A 108 3.81 0.76 -4.77
N ALA A 109 2.64 0.85 -5.43
CA ALA A 109 1.75 -0.29 -5.64
C ALA A 109 2.45 -1.42 -6.40
N LYS A 110 3.22 -1.11 -7.46
CA LYS A 110 4.03 -2.10 -8.19
C LYS A 110 5.06 -2.78 -7.29
N VAL A 111 5.77 -2.02 -6.46
CA VAL A 111 6.78 -2.56 -5.53
C VAL A 111 6.10 -3.50 -4.52
N MET A 112 5.02 -3.06 -3.87
CA MET A 112 4.32 -3.84 -2.86
C MET A 112 3.62 -5.08 -3.41
N LEU A 113 2.82 -4.93 -4.48
CA LEU A 113 1.93 -6.01 -4.96
C LEU A 113 2.62 -6.99 -5.89
N VAL A 114 3.65 -6.55 -6.61
CA VAL A 114 4.29 -7.34 -7.67
C VAL A 114 5.68 -7.79 -7.25
N GLN A 115 6.54 -6.84 -6.85
CA GLN A 115 7.95 -7.12 -6.65
C GLN A 115 8.25 -7.72 -5.27
N ALA A 116 7.37 -7.54 -4.28
CA ALA A 116 7.50 -8.18 -2.97
C ALA A 116 7.11 -9.66 -2.98
N THR A 117 6.59 -10.20 -4.08
CA THR A 117 6.15 -11.58 -4.19
C THR A 117 7.30 -12.49 -4.62
N GLY A 118 7.47 -13.63 -3.93
CA GLY A 118 8.47 -14.65 -4.31
C GLY A 118 9.92 -14.30 -3.97
N LEU A 119 10.15 -13.32 -3.09
CA LEU A 119 11.49 -12.90 -2.66
C LEU A 119 12.04 -13.69 -1.45
N GLY A 120 11.27 -14.67 -0.93
CA GLY A 120 11.63 -15.48 0.21
C GLY A 120 10.79 -15.23 1.47
N THR A 121 11.05 -16.03 2.51
CA THR A 121 10.19 -16.12 3.71
C THR A 121 9.93 -14.79 4.40
N VAL A 122 10.95 -13.95 4.58
CA VAL A 122 10.83 -12.65 5.26
C VAL A 122 9.85 -11.71 4.54
N PHE A 123 9.85 -11.73 3.21
CA PHE A 123 8.92 -10.93 2.41
C PHE A 123 7.50 -11.51 2.44
N GLU A 124 7.37 -12.84 2.43
CA GLU A 124 6.07 -13.49 2.53
C GLU A 124 5.44 -13.26 3.91
N GLU A 125 6.20 -13.35 4.99
CA GLU A 125 5.73 -13.02 6.35
C GLU A 125 5.23 -11.57 6.43
N LYS A 126 5.99 -10.60 5.89
CA LYS A 126 5.56 -9.20 5.85
C LYS A 126 4.30 -9.01 5.01
N ARG A 127 4.19 -9.69 3.88
CA ARG A 127 3.00 -9.65 3.03
C ARG A 127 1.77 -10.20 3.75
N LEU A 128 1.91 -11.32 4.46
CA LEU A 128 0.83 -11.90 5.27
C LEU A 128 0.41 -10.97 6.42
N GLU A 129 1.37 -10.35 7.12
CA GLU A 129 1.10 -9.36 8.16
C GLU A 129 0.28 -8.17 7.64
N ILE A 130 0.68 -7.61 6.49
CA ILE A 130 -0.04 -6.51 5.85
C ILE A 130 -1.44 -6.95 5.39
N ASN A 131 -1.56 -8.11 4.78
CA ASN A 131 -2.86 -8.64 4.36
C ASN A 131 -3.81 -8.81 5.55
N GLU A 132 -3.32 -9.34 6.67
CA GLU A 132 -4.12 -9.50 7.89
C GLU A 132 -4.58 -8.14 8.47
N ARG A 133 -3.74 -7.09 8.40
CA ARG A 133 -4.14 -5.72 8.79
C ARG A 133 -5.35 -5.24 8.00
N PHE A 134 -5.32 -5.38 6.68
CA PHE A 134 -6.43 -4.95 5.81
C PHE A 134 -7.66 -5.85 5.92
N ALA A 135 -7.48 -7.18 6.01
CA ALA A 135 -8.58 -8.10 6.22
C ALA A 135 -9.33 -7.81 7.53
N ARG A 136 -8.59 -7.55 8.61
CA ARG A 136 -9.16 -7.17 9.91
C ARG A 136 -10.01 -5.90 9.81
N LEU A 137 -9.54 -4.90 9.08
CA LEU A 137 -10.28 -3.65 8.89
C LEU A 137 -11.62 -3.90 8.19
N ILE A 138 -11.62 -4.70 7.12
CA ILE A 138 -12.84 -5.06 6.40
C ILE A 138 -13.79 -5.84 7.32
N ARG A 139 -13.29 -6.84 8.07
CA ARG A 139 -14.10 -7.63 9.01
C ARG A 139 -14.78 -6.77 10.04
N ILE A 140 -14.07 -5.86 10.71
CA ILE A 140 -14.62 -4.97 11.74
C ILE A 140 -15.86 -4.26 11.23
N TYR A 141 -15.81 -3.64 10.07
CA TYR A 141 -16.94 -2.87 9.55
C TYR A 141 -18.05 -3.75 8.95
N LEU A 142 -17.74 -4.92 8.43
CA LEU A 142 -18.77 -5.90 8.04
C LEU A 142 -19.49 -6.48 9.26
N ASP A 143 -18.77 -6.79 10.35
CA ASP A 143 -19.37 -7.26 11.60
C ASP A 143 -20.25 -6.17 12.23
N GLU A 144 -19.81 -4.90 12.21
CA GLU A 144 -20.65 -3.76 12.62
C GLU A 144 -21.90 -3.63 11.74
N ALA A 145 -21.79 -3.85 10.43
CA ALA A 145 -22.93 -3.78 9.50
C ALA A 145 -23.94 -4.91 9.76
N VAL A 146 -23.49 -6.12 10.06
CA VAL A 146 -24.34 -7.24 10.48
C VAL A 146 -25.04 -6.89 11.79
N ALA A 147 -24.29 -6.39 12.78
CA ALA A 147 -24.85 -6.01 14.08
C ALA A 147 -25.87 -4.86 13.99
N ALA A 148 -25.68 -3.93 13.06
CA ALA A 148 -26.60 -2.83 12.78
C ALA A 148 -27.82 -3.25 11.92
N GLY A 149 -27.83 -4.47 11.39
CA GLY A 149 -28.87 -4.95 10.48
C GLY A 149 -28.85 -4.35 9.08
N GLU A 150 -27.72 -3.73 8.68
CA GLU A 150 -27.54 -3.18 7.34
C GLU A 150 -27.29 -4.26 6.29
N ILE A 151 -26.76 -5.41 6.71
CA ILE A 151 -26.60 -6.62 5.90
C ILE A 151 -26.98 -7.86 6.68
N GLU A 152 -27.29 -8.96 5.99
CA GLU A 152 -27.53 -10.27 6.61
C GLU A 152 -26.23 -10.85 7.18
N ALA A 153 -26.36 -11.82 8.08
CA ALA A 153 -25.21 -12.54 8.63
C ALA A 153 -24.42 -13.28 7.53
N VAL A 154 -23.13 -13.02 7.44
CA VAL A 154 -22.23 -13.58 6.45
C VAL A 154 -20.92 -14.02 7.11
N ASP A 155 -20.14 -14.86 6.44
CA ASP A 155 -18.77 -15.17 6.85
C ASP A 155 -17.84 -13.98 6.46
N THR A 156 -17.67 -13.04 7.39
CA THR A 156 -16.92 -11.80 7.17
C THR A 156 -15.44 -12.05 6.94
N ASP A 157 -14.85 -13.14 7.44
CA ASP A 157 -13.46 -13.50 7.21
C ASP A 157 -13.24 -13.95 5.76
N VAL A 158 -14.06 -14.88 5.28
CA VAL A 158 -13.98 -15.34 3.87
C VAL A 158 -14.24 -14.20 2.91
N ILE A 159 -15.23 -13.33 3.19
CA ILE A 159 -15.56 -12.18 2.36
C ILE A 159 -14.41 -11.18 2.31
N ALA A 160 -13.77 -10.87 3.45
CA ALA A 160 -12.65 -9.93 3.49
C ALA A 160 -11.51 -10.40 2.56
N TYR A 161 -11.12 -11.65 2.62
CA TYR A 161 -10.08 -12.20 1.74
C TYR A 161 -10.51 -12.30 0.28
N ALA A 162 -11.77 -12.63 -0.02
CA ALA A 162 -12.31 -12.65 -1.38
C ALA A 162 -12.27 -11.23 -2.01
N TRP A 163 -12.66 -10.21 -1.25
CA TRP A 163 -12.63 -8.83 -1.68
C TRP A 163 -11.20 -8.34 -1.91
N MET A 164 -10.30 -8.62 -0.97
CA MET A 164 -8.88 -8.30 -1.12
C MET A 164 -8.28 -8.98 -2.37
N GLY A 165 -8.62 -10.24 -2.63
CA GLY A 165 -8.18 -10.96 -3.82
C GLY A 165 -8.65 -10.29 -5.11
N SER A 166 -9.89 -9.81 -5.15
CA SER A 166 -10.45 -9.10 -6.30
C SER A 166 -9.74 -7.76 -6.55
N ILE A 167 -9.53 -6.96 -5.49
CA ILE A 167 -8.78 -5.70 -5.55
C ILE A 167 -7.34 -5.96 -6.02
N TYR A 168 -6.67 -6.93 -5.41
CA TYR A 168 -5.29 -7.29 -5.72
C TYR A 168 -5.12 -7.67 -7.19
N HIS A 169 -5.94 -8.57 -7.72
CA HIS A 169 -5.81 -9.03 -9.11
C HIS A 169 -6.09 -7.93 -10.14
N LEU A 170 -7.11 -7.11 -9.92
CA LEU A 170 -7.42 -6.01 -10.83
C LEU A 170 -6.34 -4.91 -10.77
N THR A 171 -5.83 -4.61 -9.59
CA THR A 171 -4.73 -3.65 -9.43
C THR A 171 -3.45 -4.14 -10.09
N ILE A 172 -3.08 -5.41 -9.93
CA ILE A 172 -1.91 -6.00 -10.61
C ILE A 172 -2.08 -5.91 -12.12
N ARG A 173 -3.23 -6.31 -12.65
CA ARG A 173 -3.48 -6.24 -14.09
C ARG A 173 -3.31 -4.81 -14.61
N TRP A 174 -3.90 -3.83 -13.94
CA TRP A 174 -3.72 -2.43 -14.30
C TRP A 174 -2.26 -1.97 -14.20
N VAL A 175 -1.52 -2.36 -13.17
CA VAL A 175 -0.10 -2.01 -13.01
C VAL A 175 0.73 -2.50 -14.18
N TYR A 176 0.44 -3.70 -14.72
CA TYR A 176 1.18 -4.27 -15.84
C TYR A 176 0.74 -3.75 -17.20
N SER A 177 -0.56 -3.78 -17.48
CA SER A 177 -1.11 -3.51 -18.81
C SER A 177 -1.66 -2.09 -19.00
N GLY A 178 -1.87 -1.33 -17.91
CA GLY A 178 -2.60 -0.07 -17.94
C GLY A 178 -4.13 -0.24 -18.00
N GLU A 179 -4.62 -1.48 -18.10
CA GLU A 179 -6.05 -1.79 -18.23
C GLU A 179 -6.50 -2.86 -17.21
N PRO A 180 -7.75 -2.79 -16.73
CA PRO A 180 -8.72 -1.69 -16.93
C PRO A 180 -8.28 -0.42 -16.20
N GLU A 181 -8.69 0.76 -16.69
CA GLU A 181 -8.42 2.03 -16.03
C GLU A 181 -8.98 2.06 -14.59
N PRO A 182 -8.30 2.74 -13.64
CA PRO A 182 -8.70 2.75 -12.24
C PRO A 182 -10.14 3.22 -11.99
N ALA A 183 -10.60 4.26 -12.70
CA ALA A 183 -11.97 4.73 -12.59
C ALA A 183 -12.99 3.66 -12.96
N ARG A 184 -12.69 2.85 -13.98
CA ARG A 184 -13.51 1.70 -14.38
C ARG A 184 -13.47 0.58 -13.34
N ILE A 185 -12.31 0.35 -12.69
CA ILE A 185 -12.21 -0.62 -11.59
C ILE A 185 -13.14 -0.18 -10.46
N VAL A 186 -13.03 1.06 -9.99
CA VAL A 186 -13.86 1.59 -8.90
C VAL A 186 -15.34 1.45 -9.23
N SER A 187 -15.80 2.02 -10.37
CA SER A 187 -17.21 2.05 -10.73
C SER A 187 -17.83 0.67 -10.97
N THR A 188 -17.02 -0.36 -11.23
CA THR A 188 -17.51 -1.72 -11.48
C THR A 188 -17.35 -2.60 -10.23
N LEU A 189 -16.16 -2.61 -9.63
CA LEU A 189 -15.80 -3.52 -8.55
C LEU A 189 -16.53 -3.16 -7.24
N VAL A 190 -16.52 -1.88 -6.84
CA VAL A 190 -17.11 -1.48 -5.55
C VAL A 190 -18.59 -1.86 -5.47
N PRO A 191 -19.47 -1.50 -6.43
CA PRO A 191 -20.85 -1.94 -6.39
C PRO A 191 -21.04 -3.46 -6.47
N MET A 192 -20.11 -4.18 -7.14
CA MET A 192 -20.16 -5.64 -7.18
C MET A 192 -19.86 -6.25 -5.80
N LEU A 193 -18.84 -5.76 -5.10
CA LEU A 193 -18.48 -6.23 -3.78
C LEU A 193 -19.61 -5.95 -2.78
N LEU A 194 -20.16 -4.74 -2.76
CA LEU A 194 -21.28 -4.38 -1.87
C LEU A 194 -22.50 -5.27 -2.11
N ARG A 195 -22.85 -5.55 -3.36
CA ARG A 195 -23.95 -6.49 -3.69
C ARG A 195 -23.67 -7.93 -3.27
N SER A 196 -22.40 -8.35 -3.17
CA SER A 196 -22.05 -9.72 -2.72
C SER A 196 -22.45 -10.01 -1.28
N VAL A 197 -22.69 -8.98 -0.47
CA VAL A 197 -23.22 -9.06 0.91
C VAL A 197 -24.67 -8.59 1.01
N ASN A 198 -25.41 -8.59 -0.10
CA ASN A 198 -26.82 -8.16 -0.19
C ASN A 198 -27.07 -6.69 0.24
N TYR A 199 -26.03 -5.86 0.28
CA TYR A 199 -26.21 -4.43 0.56
C TYR A 199 -26.86 -3.73 -0.62
N LYS A 200 -27.98 -3.05 -0.37
CA LYS A 200 -28.68 -2.19 -1.33
C LYS A 200 -28.52 -0.76 -0.84
N LYS A 201 -27.89 0.05 -1.67
CA LYS A 201 -27.79 1.48 -1.43
C LYS A 201 -29.14 2.09 -1.79
N ASP A 202 -29.80 2.76 -0.83
CA ASP A 202 -31.06 3.50 -1.01
C ASP A 202 -30.88 4.68 -1.99
#